data_e0ed4185c6864df61a924f79f03e5274
#
_entry.id   e0ed4185c6864df61a924f79f03e5274
#
_cell.length_a   1.000
_cell.length_b   1.000
_cell.length_c   1.000
_cell.angle_alpha   90.00
_cell.angle_beta   90.00
_cell.angle_gamma   90.00
#
_symmetry.space_group_name_H-M   'P 1'
#
loop_
_entity.id
_entity.type
_entity.pdbx_description
1 polymer ?
#
loop_
_entity_poly.entity_id
_entity_poly.type
_entity_poly.pdbx_seq_one_letter_code
_entity_poly.pdbx_strand_id
1 'polypeptide(L)'
;MKRIVLLRHGESLWNKENRFTGWTDVDLSEKGVEEACKAGDALREAGFSFEAAYTSYLKRAVKTLNCVLDRLDEDWIPVEKTWRLNEKHYGMLQGLNKSETTVQYGEEQVHIWRRSYDVAPAPVGKDDPRNPGMDIRYAGVPDRELPRTESLKDAIGRVMPYWECIIFPALMYKDSLLVVAHGNSLRGIIKHLKGISDTDISNLNLPTA
;
A
#
# COMPACT_ATOMS: atom_id res chain seq x y z
N MET A 1 10.99 -24.28 2.86
CA MET A 1 10.48 -23.37 3.93
C MET A 1 9.60 -22.31 3.26
N LYS A 2 8.35 -22.15 3.68
CA LYS A 2 7.44 -21.13 3.11
C LYS A 2 7.92 -19.73 3.46
N ARG A 3 8.06 -18.85 2.48
CA ARG A 3 8.56 -17.48 2.63
C ARG A 3 7.62 -16.48 1.97
N ILE A 4 7.46 -15.33 2.59
CA ILE A 4 6.77 -14.20 1.99
C ILE A 4 7.59 -12.93 2.23
N VAL A 5 7.80 -12.17 1.18
CA VAL A 5 8.44 -10.85 1.26
C VAL A 5 7.35 -9.79 1.13
N LEU A 6 7.30 -8.88 2.09
CA LEU A 6 6.41 -7.73 2.11
C LEU A 6 7.25 -6.48 1.83
N LEU A 7 7.11 -5.89 0.65
CA LEU A 7 7.90 -4.75 0.20
C LEU A 7 6.98 -3.52 0.02
N ARG A 8 7.33 -2.41 0.64
CA ARG A 8 6.66 -1.14 0.38
C ARG A 8 7.19 -0.55 -0.93
N HIS A 9 6.31 0.13 -1.69
CA HIS A 9 6.74 0.84 -2.90
C HIS A 9 7.82 1.89 -2.61
N GLY A 10 8.68 2.18 -3.59
CA GLY A 10 9.68 3.23 -3.57
C GLY A 10 9.07 4.64 -3.38
N GLU A 11 9.89 5.64 -3.12
CA GLU A 11 9.44 7.01 -2.92
C GLU A 11 8.59 7.48 -4.12
N SER A 12 7.37 7.98 -3.86
CA SER A 12 6.53 8.59 -4.88
C SER A 12 6.77 10.10 -4.98
N LEU A 13 6.36 10.72 -6.09
CA LEU A 13 6.43 12.18 -6.26
C LEU A 13 5.78 12.93 -5.07
N TRP A 14 4.63 12.46 -4.59
CA TRP A 14 3.96 13.08 -3.46
C TRP A 14 4.57 12.72 -2.09
N ASN A 15 5.33 11.63 -1.98
CA ASN A 15 6.18 11.43 -0.80
C ASN A 15 7.29 12.48 -0.75
N LYS A 16 7.97 12.73 -1.89
CA LYS A 16 9.00 13.78 -2.03
C LYS A 16 8.45 15.18 -1.72
N GLU A 17 7.22 15.47 -2.17
CA GLU A 17 6.52 16.74 -1.93
C GLU A 17 5.86 16.84 -0.54
N ASN A 18 6.01 15.82 0.30
CA ASN A 18 5.37 15.73 1.62
C ASN A 18 3.83 15.87 1.59
N ARG A 19 3.17 15.24 0.62
CA ARG A 19 1.70 15.27 0.48
C ARG A 19 1.04 13.97 0.94
N PHE A 20 -0.24 14.06 1.30
CA PHE A 20 -1.12 12.90 1.51
C PHE A 20 -1.47 12.28 0.16
N THR A 21 -1.05 11.04 -0.09
CA THR A 21 -1.23 10.39 -1.40
C THR A 21 -2.52 9.56 -1.46
N GLY A 22 -2.70 8.62 -0.54
CA GLY A 22 -3.86 7.72 -0.53
C GLY A 22 -4.05 6.97 -1.85
N TRP A 23 -5.26 7.04 -2.43
CA TRP A 23 -5.63 6.39 -3.68
C TRP A 23 -5.32 7.21 -4.92
N THR A 24 -4.84 8.45 -4.77
CA THR A 24 -4.35 9.22 -5.92
C THR A 24 -3.18 8.48 -6.57
N ASP A 25 -3.28 8.30 -7.90
CA ASP A 25 -2.36 7.46 -8.65
C ASP A 25 -1.14 8.26 -9.13
N VAL A 26 -0.24 8.60 -8.21
CA VAL A 26 1.02 9.28 -8.47
C VAL A 26 2.14 8.30 -8.78
N ASP A 27 3.08 8.75 -9.57
CA ASP A 27 4.24 7.99 -10.00
C ASP A 27 5.33 7.93 -8.94
N LEU A 28 6.32 7.05 -9.15
CA LEU A 28 7.58 7.07 -8.41
C LEU A 28 8.37 8.34 -8.73
N SER A 29 9.15 8.82 -7.77
CA SER A 29 10.24 9.76 -8.03
C SER A 29 11.43 9.00 -8.65
N GLU A 30 12.40 9.74 -9.20
CA GLU A 30 13.66 9.13 -9.68
C GLU A 30 14.33 8.30 -8.56
N LYS A 31 14.40 8.86 -7.36
CA LYS A 31 14.89 8.16 -6.17
C LYS A 31 14.07 6.90 -5.87
N GLY A 32 12.72 6.96 -6.02
CA GLY A 32 11.86 5.80 -5.79
C GLY A 32 12.11 4.66 -6.79
N VAL A 33 12.47 4.97 -8.03
CA VAL A 33 12.91 3.97 -9.01
C VAL A 33 14.25 3.36 -8.60
N GLU A 34 15.21 4.18 -8.15
CA GLU A 34 16.48 3.67 -7.64
C GLU A 34 16.31 2.77 -6.40
N GLU A 35 15.42 3.17 -5.46
CA GLU A 35 15.07 2.36 -4.29
C GLU A 35 14.52 1.00 -4.71
N ALA A 36 13.58 0.98 -5.67
CA ALA A 36 12.99 -0.25 -6.20
C ALA A 36 14.04 -1.18 -6.84
N CYS A 37 14.95 -0.63 -7.65
CA CYS A 37 16.04 -1.39 -8.26
C CYS A 37 16.99 -1.96 -7.19
N LYS A 38 17.39 -1.16 -6.20
CA LYS A 38 18.24 -1.62 -5.09
C LYS A 38 17.59 -2.72 -4.27
N ALA A 39 16.27 -2.63 -4.03
CA ALA A 39 15.53 -3.70 -3.35
C ALA A 39 15.57 -5.00 -4.15
N GLY A 40 15.40 -4.95 -5.47
CA GLY A 40 15.56 -6.12 -6.35
C GLY A 40 16.96 -6.71 -6.31
N ASP A 41 18.00 -5.87 -6.41
CA ASP A 41 19.40 -6.29 -6.32
C ASP A 41 19.70 -6.97 -4.96
N ALA A 42 19.23 -6.38 -3.86
CA ALA A 42 19.41 -6.94 -2.51
C ALA A 42 18.70 -8.30 -2.35
N LEU A 43 17.49 -8.45 -2.91
CA LEU A 43 16.78 -9.73 -2.92
C LEU A 43 17.51 -10.79 -3.72
N ARG A 44 18.06 -10.44 -4.90
CA ARG A 44 18.87 -11.33 -5.72
C ARG A 44 20.14 -11.77 -4.99
N GLU A 45 20.88 -10.84 -4.39
CA GLU A 45 22.09 -11.13 -3.62
C GLU A 45 21.83 -12.02 -2.40
N ALA A 46 20.66 -11.86 -1.78
CA ALA A 46 20.20 -12.72 -0.68
C ALA A 46 19.64 -14.08 -1.13
N GLY A 47 19.66 -14.38 -2.43
CA GLY A 47 19.20 -15.65 -2.99
C GLY A 47 17.67 -15.85 -2.93
N PHE A 48 16.89 -14.76 -2.97
CA PHE A 48 15.46 -14.86 -3.11
C PHE A 48 15.05 -15.11 -4.56
N SER A 49 14.07 -15.96 -4.73
CA SER A 49 13.29 -16.15 -5.95
C SER A 49 11.83 -16.31 -5.58
N PHE A 50 10.92 -15.97 -6.49
CA PHE A 50 9.48 -15.96 -6.21
C PHE A 50 8.71 -16.78 -7.26
N GLU A 51 7.62 -17.40 -6.82
CA GLU A 51 6.73 -18.18 -7.71
C GLU A 51 5.45 -17.42 -8.07
N ALA A 52 5.14 -16.34 -7.36
CA ALA A 52 4.07 -15.40 -7.69
C ALA A 52 4.26 -14.08 -6.94
N ALA A 53 3.70 -13.01 -7.49
CA ALA A 53 3.69 -11.71 -6.87
C ALA A 53 2.29 -11.09 -6.82
N TYR A 54 2.05 -10.26 -5.79
CA TYR A 54 0.79 -9.56 -5.56
C TYR A 54 1.07 -8.07 -5.40
N THR A 55 0.22 -7.23 -6.01
CA THR A 55 0.37 -5.78 -5.87
C THR A 55 -0.96 -5.05 -5.94
N SER A 56 -0.94 -3.74 -5.69
CA SER A 56 -2.11 -2.89 -5.78
C SER A 56 -2.39 -2.44 -7.22
N TYR A 57 -3.49 -1.68 -7.42
CA TYR A 57 -3.76 -1.00 -8.69
C TYR A 57 -2.95 0.28 -8.89
N LEU A 58 -2.29 0.79 -7.84
CA LEU A 58 -1.60 2.09 -7.88
C LEU A 58 -0.23 1.96 -8.53
N LYS A 59 0.03 2.80 -9.55
CA LYS A 59 1.23 2.70 -10.42
C LYS A 59 2.55 2.68 -9.65
N ARG A 60 2.67 3.40 -8.53
CA ARG A 60 3.92 3.39 -7.74
C ARG A 60 4.26 2.00 -7.19
N ALA A 61 3.26 1.20 -6.78
CA ALA A 61 3.51 -0.17 -6.33
C ALA A 61 3.75 -1.11 -7.52
N VAL A 62 2.98 -0.96 -8.60
CA VAL A 62 3.17 -1.74 -9.83
C VAL A 62 4.56 -1.51 -10.42
N LYS A 63 5.01 -0.25 -10.53
CA LYS A 63 6.34 0.08 -11.05
C LYS A 63 7.46 -0.42 -10.14
N THR A 64 7.29 -0.33 -8.82
CA THR A 64 8.24 -0.92 -7.87
C THR A 64 8.35 -2.43 -8.08
N LEU A 65 7.22 -3.14 -8.19
CA LEU A 65 7.21 -4.56 -8.47
C LEU A 65 7.93 -4.89 -9.77
N ASN A 66 7.63 -4.18 -10.86
CA ASN A 66 8.27 -4.42 -12.15
C ASN A 66 9.79 -4.23 -12.08
N CYS A 67 10.28 -3.16 -11.40
CA CYS A 67 11.72 -2.97 -11.21
C CYS A 67 12.36 -4.12 -10.41
N VAL A 68 11.67 -4.64 -9.39
CA VAL A 68 12.16 -5.76 -8.58
C VAL A 68 12.23 -7.05 -9.42
N LEU A 69 11.18 -7.36 -10.19
CA LEU A 69 11.14 -8.55 -11.03
C LEU A 69 12.19 -8.51 -12.14
N ASP A 70 12.38 -7.36 -12.80
CA ASP A 70 13.44 -7.13 -13.78
C ASP A 70 14.83 -7.41 -13.18
N ARG A 71 15.10 -6.94 -11.96
CA ARG A 71 16.38 -7.20 -11.27
C ARG A 71 16.59 -8.66 -10.88
N LEU A 72 15.51 -9.40 -10.66
CA LEU A 72 15.54 -10.82 -10.34
C LEU A 72 15.56 -11.74 -11.59
N ASP A 73 15.33 -11.18 -12.80
CA ASP A 73 15.08 -11.92 -14.04
C ASP A 73 13.84 -12.85 -13.90
N GLU A 74 12.81 -12.32 -13.21
CA GLU A 74 11.57 -13.05 -12.88
C GLU A 74 10.30 -12.39 -13.45
N ASP A 75 10.38 -11.62 -14.54
CA ASP A 75 9.21 -10.98 -15.19
C ASP A 75 8.15 -11.99 -15.65
N TRP A 76 8.53 -13.25 -15.80
CA TRP A 76 7.67 -14.34 -16.24
C TRP A 76 6.72 -14.88 -15.17
N ILE A 77 6.95 -14.58 -13.88
CA ILE A 77 6.09 -15.11 -12.81
C ILE A 77 4.67 -14.50 -12.84
N PRO A 78 3.65 -15.25 -12.40
CA PRO A 78 2.30 -14.69 -12.27
C PRO A 78 2.24 -13.50 -11.34
N VAL A 79 1.65 -12.39 -11.82
CA VAL A 79 1.40 -11.17 -11.03
C VAL A 79 -0.09 -10.92 -10.92
N GLU A 80 -0.62 -10.87 -9.71
CA GLU A 80 -2.00 -10.51 -9.44
C GLU A 80 -2.09 -9.09 -8.87
N LYS A 81 -2.94 -8.25 -9.48
CA LYS A 81 -3.22 -6.89 -9.03
C LYS A 81 -4.59 -6.83 -8.39
N THR A 82 -4.69 -6.14 -7.24
CA THR A 82 -5.98 -5.95 -6.57
C THR A 82 -6.07 -4.58 -5.90
N TRP A 83 -7.25 -3.94 -6.00
CA TRP A 83 -7.54 -2.72 -5.27
C TRP A 83 -7.49 -2.91 -3.74
N ARG A 84 -7.71 -4.13 -3.27
CA ARG A 84 -7.67 -4.47 -1.83
C ARG A 84 -6.29 -4.23 -1.20
N LEU A 85 -5.22 -4.24 -2.00
CA LEU A 85 -3.87 -3.88 -1.56
C LEU A 85 -3.53 -2.39 -1.72
N ASN A 86 -4.44 -1.53 -2.21
CA ASN A 86 -4.22 -0.10 -2.28
C ASN A 86 -3.86 0.51 -0.92
N GLU A 87 -3.26 1.69 -0.93
CA GLU A 87 -3.01 2.49 0.28
C GLU A 87 -4.33 2.87 0.98
N LYS A 88 -4.27 3.25 2.25
CA LYS A 88 -5.39 3.85 2.97
C LYS A 88 -5.91 5.09 2.22
N HIS A 89 -7.21 5.20 2.05
CA HIS A 89 -7.85 6.36 1.43
C HIS A 89 -7.90 7.52 2.44
N TYR A 90 -7.15 8.59 2.17
CA TYR A 90 -7.05 9.72 3.10
C TYR A 90 -8.19 10.75 2.99
N GLY A 91 -9.28 10.42 2.29
CA GLY A 91 -10.44 11.32 2.18
C GLY A 91 -10.06 12.70 1.67
N MET A 92 -10.61 13.73 2.29
CA MET A 92 -10.36 15.13 1.94
C MET A 92 -8.91 15.57 2.08
N LEU A 93 -8.07 14.81 2.80
CA LEU A 93 -6.65 15.15 2.93
C LEU A 93 -5.82 14.81 1.69
N GLN A 94 -6.31 13.95 0.77
CA GLN A 94 -5.56 13.58 -0.44
C GLN A 94 -5.18 14.82 -1.25
N GLY A 95 -3.89 14.98 -1.54
CA GLY A 95 -3.30 16.11 -2.26
C GLY A 95 -2.82 17.25 -1.36
N LEU A 96 -3.25 17.34 -0.11
CA LEU A 96 -2.78 18.38 0.80
C LEU A 96 -1.32 18.13 1.25
N ASN A 97 -0.55 19.21 1.43
CA ASN A 97 0.77 19.13 2.03
C ASN A 97 0.65 18.85 3.53
N LYS A 98 1.43 17.90 4.04
CA LYS A 98 1.32 17.47 5.45
C LYS A 98 1.72 18.56 6.44
N SER A 99 2.76 19.36 6.12
CA SER A 99 3.21 20.45 6.99
C SER A 99 2.19 21.58 7.04
N GLU A 100 1.62 21.97 5.90
CA GLU A 100 0.56 22.98 5.84
C GLU A 100 -0.70 22.51 6.57
N THR A 101 -1.05 21.22 6.41
CA THR A 101 -2.19 20.60 7.14
C THR A 101 -1.93 20.61 8.65
N THR A 102 -0.68 20.39 9.07
CA THR A 102 -0.29 20.46 10.48
C THR A 102 -0.44 21.88 11.04
N VAL A 103 -0.08 22.90 10.26
CA VAL A 103 -0.29 24.29 10.66
C VAL A 103 -1.78 24.61 10.82
N GLN A 104 -2.62 24.07 9.92
CA GLN A 104 -4.07 24.36 9.90
C GLN A 104 -4.85 23.62 11.00
N TYR A 105 -4.54 22.35 11.26
CA TYR A 105 -5.33 21.46 12.13
C TYR A 105 -4.64 21.06 13.43
N GLY A 106 -3.38 21.43 13.61
CA GLY A 106 -2.55 21.03 14.74
C GLY A 106 -1.86 19.66 14.52
N GLU A 107 -0.71 19.50 15.17
CA GLU A 107 0.14 18.31 15.05
C GLU A 107 -0.58 17.05 15.55
N GLU A 108 -1.26 17.14 16.69
CA GLU A 108 -1.98 16.02 17.30
C GLU A 108 -3.07 15.49 16.38
N GLN A 109 -3.90 16.35 15.80
CA GLN A 109 -4.99 15.94 14.91
C GLN A 109 -4.44 15.29 13.63
N VAL A 110 -3.39 15.87 13.04
CA VAL A 110 -2.74 15.27 11.85
C VAL A 110 -2.08 13.95 12.17
N HIS A 111 -1.47 13.82 13.36
CA HIS A 111 -0.91 12.56 13.83
C HIS A 111 -2.01 11.49 13.97
N ILE A 112 -3.15 11.84 14.59
CA ILE A 112 -4.31 10.95 14.72
C ILE A 112 -4.77 10.45 13.35
N TRP A 113 -5.02 11.31 12.37
CA TRP A 113 -5.43 10.92 11.02
C TRP A 113 -4.42 10.03 10.31
N ARG A 114 -3.14 10.18 10.59
CA ARG A 114 -2.07 9.41 9.95
C ARG A 114 -1.81 8.07 10.61
N ARG A 115 -1.96 7.97 11.91
CA ARG A 115 -1.41 6.88 12.71
C ARG A 115 -2.40 6.12 13.57
N SER A 116 -3.52 6.72 13.97
CA SER A 116 -4.52 6.03 14.77
C SER A 116 -5.10 4.81 14.04
N TYR A 117 -5.59 3.87 14.82
CA TYR A 117 -6.16 2.64 14.29
C TYR A 117 -7.54 2.87 13.67
N ASP A 118 -8.43 3.61 14.32
CA ASP A 118 -9.86 3.68 14.03
C ASP A 118 -10.39 5.07 13.63
N VAL A 119 -9.54 6.11 13.59
CA VAL A 119 -9.97 7.45 13.19
C VAL A 119 -9.66 7.71 11.72
N ALA A 120 -10.72 7.97 10.93
CA ALA A 120 -10.61 8.36 9.53
C ALA A 120 -10.68 9.88 9.37
N PRO A 121 -10.00 10.46 8.36
CA PRO A 121 -10.27 11.84 7.92
C PRO A 121 -11.68 12.00 7.35
N ALA A 122 -12.13 13.24 7.13
CA ALA A 122 -13.40 13.52 6.46
C ALA A 122 -13.46 12.88 5.06
N PRO A 123 -14.59 12.25 4.66
CA PRO A 123 -14.72 11.60 3.36
C PRO A 123 -14.79 12.64 2.22
N VAL A 124 -14.33 12.27 1.03
CA VAL A 124 -14.60 13.03 -0.20
C VAL A 124 -16.08 12.93 -0.60
N GLY A 125 -16.59 13.97 -1.29
CA GLY A 125 -17.93 13.97 -1.84
C GLY A 125 -18.14 12.88 -2.90
N LYS A 126 -19.41 12.59 -3.24
CA LYS A 126 -19.71 11.61 -4.29
C LYS A 126 -19.19 12.03 -5.66
N ASP A 127 -19.28 13.31 -5.96
CA ASP A 127 -18.87 13.91 -7.24
C ASP A 127 -17.42 14.45 -7.22
N ASP A 128 -16.68 14.19 -6.14
CA ASP A 128 -15.28 14.58 -6.04
C ASP A 128 -14.43 13.69 -6.98
N PRO A 129 -13.55 14.27 -7.82
CA PRO A 129 -12.70 13.49 -8.73
C PRO A 129 -11.77 12.50 -8.02
N ARG A 130 -11.57 12.63 -6.71
CA ARG A 130 -10.82 11.68 -5.88
C ARG A 130 -11.67 10.51 -5.38
N ASN A 131 -12.99 10.52 -5.65
CA ASN A 131 -13.87 9.41 -5.33
C ASN A 131 -13.55 8.23 -6.27
N PRO A 132 -13.15 7.04 -5.74
CA PRO A 132 -12.84 5.87 -6.56
C PRO A 132 -13.99 5.42 -7.49
N GLY A 133 -15.25 5.68 -7.11
CA GLY A 133 -16.41 5.38 -7.94
C GLY A 133 -16.43 6.13 -9.29
N MET A 134 -15.63 7.19 -9.42
CA MET A 134 -15.45 7.95 -10.68
C MET A 134 -14.32 7.40 -11.56
N ASP A 135 -13.57 6.40 -11.11
CA ASP A 135 -12.38 5.90 -11.78
C ASP A 135 -12.66 4.54 -12.43
N ILE A 136 -12.43 4.43 -13.74
CA ILE A 136 -12.66 3.22 -14.55
C ILE A 136 -11.94 1.98 -14.00
N ARG A 137 -10.82 2.15 -13.28
CA ARG A 137 -10.09 1.04 -12.66
C ARG A 137 -10.92 0.26 -11.65
N TYR A 138 -11.93 0.89 -11.08
CA TYR A 138 -12.81 0.30 -10.05
C TYR A 138 -14.21 0.03 -10.54
N ALA A 139 -14.51 0.15 -11.85
CA ALA A 139 -15.83 -0.02 -12.42
C ALA A 139 -16.48 -1.40 -12.12
N GLY A 140 -15.67 -2.43 -11.87
CA GLY A 140 -16.13 -3.76 -11.48
C GLY A 140 -16.31 -3.96 -9.97
N VAL A 141 -16.08 -2.92 -9.14
CA VAL A 141 -16.20 -2.98 -7.69
C VAL A 141 -17.52 -2.33 -7.27
N PRO A 142 -18.36 -2.99 -6.45
CA PRO A 142 -19.58 -2.37 -5.95
C PRO A 142 -19.31 -1.08 -5.18
N ASP A 143 -20.07 -0.01 -5.41
CA ASP A 143 -19.89 1.30 -4.75
C ASP A 143 -19.79 1.22 -3.22
N ARG A 144 -20.53 0.30 -2.61
CA ARG A 144 -20.50 0.09 -1.14
C ARG A 144 -19.15 -0.41 -0.63
N GLU A 145 -18.30 -0.98 -1.49
CA GLU A 145 -16.97 -1.47 -1.15
C GLU A 145 -15.87 -0.43 -1.43
N LEU A 146 -16.19 0.62 -2.18
CA LEU A 146 -15.24 1.68 -2.52
C LEU A 146 -15.19 2.74 -1.42
N PRO A 147 -14.03 2.94 -0.77
CA PRO A 147 -13.93 3.89 0.32
C PRO A 147 -13.85 5.33 -0.20
N ARG A 148 -14.54 6.26 0.46
CA ARG A 148 -14.35 7.70 0.28
C ARG A 148 -13.45 8.32 1.35
N THR A 149 -13.12 7.53 2.36
CA THR A 149 -12.12 7.76 3.40
C THR A 149 -11.91 6.45 4.15
N GLU A 150 -10.76 6.29 4.80
CA GLU A 150 -10.45 5.12 5.62
C GLU A 150 -9.67 5.50 6.88
N SER A 151 -9.98 4.85 7.98
CA SER A 151 -9.07 4.60 9.09
C SER A 151 -8.10 3.45 8.73
N LEU A 152 -7.14 3.14 9.59
CA LEU A 152 -6.31 1.95 9.42
C LEU A 152 -7.16 0.68 9.56
N LYS A 153 -8.13 0.65 10.49
CA LYS A 153 -9.07 -0.44 10.70
C LYS A 153 -9.87 -0.75 9.42
N ASP A 154 -10.36 0.28 8.73
CA ASP A 154 -11.12 0.10 7.48
C ASP A 154 -10.22 -0.48 6.38
N ALA A 155 -9.00 0.05 6.22
CA ALA A 155 -8.01 -0.48 5.27
C ALA A 155 -7.67 -1.95 5.56
N ILE A 156 -7.49 -2.34 6.83
CA ILE A 156 -7.29 -3.72 7.26
C ILE A 156 -8.52 -4.56 6.90
N GLY A 157 -9.73 -4.05 7.15
CA GLY A 157 -10.99 -4.75 6.85
C GLY A 157 -11.13 -5.18 5.38
N ARG A 158 -10.55 -4.44 4.41
CA ARG A 158 -10.53 -4.84 3.00
C ARG A 158 -9.32 -5.66 2.58
N VAL A 159 -8.18 -5.50 3.28
CA VAL A 159 -6.96 -6.26 2.99
C VAL A 159 -7.07 -7.69 3.48
N MET A 160 -7.57 -7.90 4.70
CA MET A 160 -7.57 -9.22 5.34
C MET A 160 -8.36 -10.29 4.62
N PRO A 161 -9.57 -10.06 4.08
CA PRO A 161 -10.24 -11.07 3.29
C PRO A 161 -9.43 -11.54 2.06
N TYR A 162 -8.70 -10.62 1.42
CA TYR A 162 -7.84 -10.98 0.30
C TYR A 162 -6.60 -11.75 0.75
N TRP A 163 -6.02 -11.36 1.87
CA TRP A 163 -4.93 -12.11 2.50
C TRP A 163 -5.36 -13.54 2.83
N GLU A 164 -6.46 -13.70 3.53
CA GLU A 164 -6.93 -14.99 4.03
C GLU A 164 -7.44 -15.93 2.92
N CYS A 165 -8.08 -15.37 1.88
CA CYS A 165 -8.69 -16.17 0.83
C CYS A 165 -7.76 -16.41 -0.39
N ILE A 166 -6.76 -15.55 -0.62
CA ILE A 166 -5.93 -15.60 -1.84
C ILE A 166 -4.45 -15.77 -1.49
N ILE A 167 -3.85 -14.79 -0.77
CA ILE A 167 -2.38 -14.79 -0.59
C ILE A 167 -1.95 -15.92 0.34
N PHE A 168 -2.56 -16.06 1.50
CA PHE A 168 -2.19 -17.08 2.47
C PHE A 168 -2.40 -18.51 1.94
N PRO A 169 -3.54 -18.86 1.30
CA PRO A 169 -3.69 -20.16 0.67
C PRO A 169 -2.68 -20.45 -0.45
N ALA A 170 -2.22 -19.43 -1.20
CA ALA A 170 -1.19 -19.62 -2.23
C ALA A 170 0.12 -20.18 -1.63
N LEU A 171 0.46 -19.84 -0.38
CA LEU A 171 1.60 -20.43 0.33
C LEU A 171 1.48 -21.94 0.58
N MET A 172 0.28 -22.53 0.47
CA MET A 172 0.15 -23.99 0.55
C MET A 172 0.79 -24.70 -0.65
N TYR A 173 0.77 -24.06 -1.82
CA TYR A 173 1.21 -24.64 -3.09
C TYR A 173 2.50 -24.00 -3.63
N LYS A 174 2.91 -22.87 -3.10
CA LYS A 174 4.09 -22.08 -3.49
C LYS A 174 5.03 -21.91 -2.32
N ASP A 175 6.33 -21.92 -2.56
CA ASP A 175 7.32 -21.80 -1.49
C ASP A 175 7.73 -20.36 -1.21
N SER A 176 7.56 -19.46 -2.19
CA SER A 176 7.99 -18.08 -2.07
C SER A 176 7.04 -17.11 -2.78
N LEU A 177 6.55 -16.11 -2.06
CA LEU A 177 5.65 -15.07 -2.58
C LEU A 177 6.22 -13.68 -2.32
N LEU A 178 5.98 -12.75 -3.26
CA LEU A 178 6.29 -11.33 -3.14
C LEU A 178 5.01 -10.50 -3.07
N VAL A 179 4.89 -9.62 -2.10
CA VAL A 179 3.80 -8.63 -2.01
C VAL A 179 4.40 -7.23 -2.02
N VAL A 180 4.14 -6.49 -3.10
CA VAL A 180 4.57 -5.09 -3.21
C VAL A 180 3.36 -4.18 -3.07
N ALA A 181 3.28 -3.43 -1.97
CA ALA A 181 2.10 -2.64 -1.66
C ALA A 181 2.47 -1.32 -0.91
N HIS A 182 1.65 -0.91 0.04
CA HIS A 182 1.74 0.42 0.66
C HIS A 182 1.88 0.33 2.17
N GLY A 183 2.26 1.47 2.77
CA GLY A 183 2.51 1.53 4.20
C GLY A 183 1.35 0.99 5.04
N ASN A 184 0.10 1.41 4.79
CA ASN A 184 -1.03 1.00 5.62
C ASN A 184 -1.58 -0.39 5.25
N SER A 185 -1.59 -0.79 3.97
CA SER A 185 -1.99 -2.15 3.60
C SER A 185 -1.03 -3.21 4.15
N LEU A 186 0.28 -2.97 4.07
CA LEU A 186 1.29 -3.88 4.65
C LEU A 186 1.26 -3.88 6.18
N ARG A 187 1.00 -2.74 6.83
CA ARG A 187 0.81 -2.69 8.29
C ARG A 187 -0.33 -3.60 8.75
N GLY A 188 -1.41 -3.69 7.95
CA GLY A 188 -2.51 -4.61 8.23
C GLY A 188 -2.07 -6.07 8.24
N ILE A 189 -1.34 -6.49 7.21
CA ILE A 189 -0.81 -7.86 7.11
C ILE A 189 0.17 -8.15 8.26
N ILE A 190 1.11 -7.23 8.52
CA ILE A 190 2.11 -7.40 9.59
C ILE A 190 1.44 -7.43 10.97
N LYS A 191 0.43 -6.58 11.20
CA LYS A 191 -0.36 -6.60 12.44
C LYS A 191 -0.95 -7.98 12.70
N HIS A 192 -1.57 -8.57 11.69
CA HIS A 192 -2.14 -9.91 11.75
C HIS A 192 -1.08 -10.98 12.04
N LEU A 193 0.00 -10.99 11.25
CA LEU A 193 1.07 -12.00 11.37
C LEU A 193 1.82 -11.96 12.70
N LYS A 194 1.97 -10.77 13.29
CA LYS A 194 2.74 -10.56 14.53
C LYS A 194 1.84 -10.41 15.77
N GLY A 195 0.52 -10.43 15.63
CA GLY A 195 -0.40 -10.21 16.75
C GLY A 195 -0.25 -8.83 17.41
N ILE A 196 0.09 -7.78 16.64
CA ILE A 196 0.31 -6.42 17.17
C ILE A 196 -1.04 -5.85 17.63
N SER A 197 -1.06 -5.19 18.79
CA SER A 197 -2.28 -4.56 19.32
C SER A 197 -2.74 -3.36 18.48
N ASP A 198 -3.98 -2.90 18.67
CA ASP A 198 -4.54 -1.72 17.99
C ASP A 198 -3.82 -0.43 18.39
N THR A 199 -3.29 -0.38 19.60
CA THR A 199 -2.50 0.77 20.09
C THR A 199 -1.08 0.74 19.55
N ASP A 200 -0.42 -0.42 19.54
CA ASP A 200 0.99 -0.54 19.15
C ASP A 200 1.21 -0.42 17.65
N ILE A 201 0.20 -0.72 16.83
CA ILE A 201 0.32 -0.60 15.38
C ILE A 201 0.61 0.83 14.92
N SER A 202 0.25 1.85 15.72
CA SER A 202 0.59 3.24 15.44
C SER A 202 2.09 3.49 15.35
N ASN A 203 2.90 2.73 16.09
CA ASN A 203 4.35 2.86 16.18
C ASN A 203 5.11 2.12 15.06
N LEU A 204 4.45 1.18 14.36
CA LEU A 204 5.10 0.46 13.27
C LEU A 204 5.38 1.40 12.09
N ASN A 205 6.64 1.60 11.80
CA ASN A 205 7.08 2.32 10.61
C ASN A 205 7.65 1.35 9.58
N LEU A 206 7.24 1.53 8.32
CA LEU A 206 7.75 0.78 7.17
C LEU A 206 8.46 1.79 6.26
N PRO A 207 9.79 1.69 6.06
CA PRO A 207 10.49 2.53 5.10
C PRO A 207 9.98 2.26 3.68
N THR A 208 10.34 3.12 2.72
CA THR A 208 10.24 2.83 1.28
C THR A 208 11.25 1.74 0.89
N ALA A 209 11.07 1.14 -0.28
CA ALA A 209 11.89 0.05 -0.81
C ALA A 209 13.39 0.35 -0.78
#